data_e012bd29d7302b09b7220ad33a1a277c
#
_entry.id   e012bd29d7302b09b7220ad33a1a277c
#
_cell.length_a   1.000
_cell.length_b   1.000
_cell.length_c   1.000
_cell.angle_alpha   90.00
_cell.angle_beta   90.00
_cell.angle_gamma   90.00
#
_symmetry.space_group_name_H-M   'P 1'
#
loop_
_entity.id
_entity.type
_entity.pdbx_description
1 polymer ?
#
loop_
_entity_poly.entity_id
_entity_poly.type
_entity_poly.pdbx_seq_one_letter_code
_entity_poly.pdbx_strand_id
1 'polypeptide(L)'
;MSWRKEERRAERGYHHGNLKEALLQAALDLIAQKGAAGFTFADAARMAGVSPAAPYRHFRDRDELLSSIAQRGFEQFESQLSAAWDDGRPDTVTAFERVGKAYLAFARSEPAFYSAMFESGVPADSTAGLMAAGERAFGVIRAAAERLAALAPPGVPRPPAMMMALHIWSMAHGIASLFARGDAARRKLPMSPEELLEAEVLIYLRGLGFPTDRRPAPASGAEPPPLPEDDRPAGPWGRPK
;
A
#
# COMPACT_ATOMS: atom_id res chain seq x y z
N MET A 1 36.16 -27.34 28.39
CA MET A 1 34.84 -27.61 27.75
C MET A 1 33.70 -26.66 28.24
N SER A 2 34.01 -25.48 28.79
CA SER A 2 33.04 -24.54 29.43
C SER A 2 32.55 -23.45 28.49
N TRP A 3 33.36 -22.99 27.54
CA TRP A 3 33.14 -21.84 26.67
C TRP A 3 31.92 -21.94 25.74
N ARG A 4 31.66 -23.09 25.15
CA ARG A 4 30.51 -23.30 24.24
C ARG A 4 29.14 -23.35 24.93
N LYS A 5 29.12 -23.52 26.27
CA LYS A 5 27.86 -23.46 27.04
C LYS A 5 27.47 -22.03 27.42
N GLU A 6 28.47 -21.16 27.61
CA GLU A 6 28.25 -19.76 27.93
C GLU A 6 27.82 -18.95 26.71
N GLU A 7 28.42 -19.20 25.52
CA GLU A 7 27.99 -18.56 24.28
C GLU A 7 26.54 -18.91 23.91
N ARG A 8 26.13 -20.18 24.03
CA ARG A 8 24.74 -20.59 23.80
C ARG A 8 23.75 -20.10 24.86
N ARG A 9 24.24 -19.68 26.01
CA ARG A 9 23.43 -19.09 27.08
C ARG A 9 23.29 -17.59 26.87
N ALA A 10 24.31 -16.92 26.36
CA ALA A 10 24.27 -15.52 25.96
C ALA A 10 23.36 -15.29 24.74
N GLU A 11 23.47 -16.14 23.71
CA GLU A 11 22.55 -16.10 22.55
C GLU A 11 21.08 -16.37 22.94
N ARG A 12 20.81 -17.28 23.87
CA ARG A 12 19.47 -17.52 24.40
C ARG A 12 18.94 -16.39 25.30
N GLY A 13 19.81 -15.63 25.96
CA GLY A 13 19.42 -14.50 26.81
C GLY A 13 18.98 -13.26 26.04
N TYR A 14 19.49 -13.08 24.80
CA TYR A 14 19.17 -11.93 23.97
C TYR A 14 17.75 -12.02 23.35
N HIS A 15 17.20 -13.21 23.16
CA HIS A 15 15.88 -13.42 22.56
C HIS A 15 14.69 -13.34 23.55
N HIS A 16 14.91 -13.42 24.86
CA HIS A 16 13.81 -13.39 25.83
C HIS A 16 13.27 -11.97 26.15
N GLY A 17 14.02 -10.90 25.80
CA GLY A 17 13.60 -9.52 26.03
C GLY A 17 12.63 -8.97 24.97
N ASN A 18 12.54 -9.58 23.80
CA ASN A 18 11.72 -9.03 22.70
C ASN A 18 10.95 -10.09 21.91
N LEU A 19 10.34 -11.05 22.59
CA LEU A 19 9.55 -12.10 21.93
C LEU A 19 8.40 -11.52 21.09
N LYS A 20 7.79 -10.42 21.54
CA LYS A 20 6.74 -9.75 20.77
C LYS A 20 7.24 -9.31 19.40
N GLU A 21 8.42 -8.69 19.35
CA GLU A 21 9.04 -8.24 18.11
C GLU A 21 9.47 -9.41 17.20
N ALA A 22 10.05 -10.46 17.79
CA ALA A 22 10.41 -11.66 17.05
C ALA A 22 9.19 -12.34 16.40
N LEU A 23 8.04 -12.35 17.08
CA LEU A 23 6.78 -12.88 16.52
C LEU A 23 6.23 -12.00 15.40
N LEU A 24 6.31 -10.67 15.53
CA LEU A 24 5.90 -9.73 14.49
C LEU A 24 6.77 -9.90 13.24
N GLN A 25 8.09 -10.00 13.41
CA GLN A 25 8.99 -10.23 12.28
C GLN A 25 8.76 -11.59 11.62
N ALA A 26 8.62 -12.66 12.41
CA ALA A 26 8.32 -13.99 11.90
C ALA A 26 6.99 -14.01 11.10
N ALA A 27 5.97 -13.29 11.58
CA ALA A 27 4.71 -13.18 10.87
C ALA A 27 4.85 -12.37 9.56
N LEU A 28 5.62 -11.27 9.54
CA LEU A 28 5.92 -10.52 8.32
C LEU A 28 6.62 -11.40 7.27
N ASP A 29 7.60 -12.19 7.68
CA ASP A 29 8.30 -13.12 6.79
C ASP A 29 7.35 -14.18 6.21
N LEU A 30 6.42 -14.69 7.02
CA LEU A 30 5.40 -15.64 6.58
C LEU A 30 4.38 -14.99 5.62
N ILE A 31 3.96 -13.76 5.90
CA ILE A 31 3.08 -13.00 5.01
C ILE A 31 3.74 -12.75 3.66
N ALA A 32 5.02 -12.39 3.64
CA ALA A 32 5.77 -12.20 2.41
C ALA A 32 5.82 -13.48 1.55
N GLN A 33 5.95 -14.66 2.20
CA GLN A 33 6.05 -15.95 1.52
C GLN A 33 4.70 -16.52 1.07
N LYS A 34 3.67 -16.39 1.91
CA LYS A 34 2.39 -17.13 1.77
C LYS A 34 1.15 -16.22 1.69
N GLY A 35 1.32 -14.91 1.84
CA GLY A 35 0.23 -13.95 2.02
C GLY A 35 -0.36 -13.97 3.42
N ALA A 36 -1.14 -12.92 3.74
CA ALA A 36 -1.68 -12.73 5.08
C ALA A 36 -2.62 -13.86 5.54
N ALA A 37 -3.31 -14.54 4.63
CA ALA A 37 -4.17 -15.69 4.95
C ALA A 37 -3.40 -17.03 5.07
N GLY A 38 -2.14 -17.10 4.59
CA GLY A 38 -1.43 -18.35 4.33
C GLY A 38 -0.63 -18.93 5.50
N PHE A 39 -0.70 -18.38 6.73
CA PHE A 39 0.06 -18.88 7.87
C PHE A 39 -0.81 -19.08 9.11
N THR A 40 -0.33 -19.92 10.03
CA THR A 40 -0.95 -20.17 11.33
C THR A 40 -0.16 -19.48 12.45
N PHE A 41 -0.79 -19.31 13.61
CA PHE A 41 -0.14 -18.78 14.80
C PHE A 41 1.02 -19.68 15.27
N ALA A 42 0.87 -21.02 15.09
CA ALA A 42 1.92 -21.99 15.35
C ALA A 42 3.11 -21.87 14.37
N ASP A 43 2.85 -21.47 13.11
CA ASP A 43 3.93 -21.20 12.16
C ASP A 43 4.77 -20.01 12.58
N ALA A 44 4.14 -18.93 13.06
CA ALA A 44 4.85 -17.77 13.60
C ALA A 44 5.71 -18.13 14.82
N ALA A 45 5.17 -18.94 15.76
CA ALA A 45 5.94 -19.43 16.89
C ALA A 45 7.16 -20.24 16.47
N ARG A 46 6.96 -21.17 15.53
CA ARG A 46 8.04 -22.03 15.00
C ARG A 46 9.12 -21.20 14.30
N MET A 47 8.74 -20.23 13.48
CA MET A 47 9.68 -19.34 12.80
C MET A 47 10.43 -18.45 13.79
N ALA A 48 9.79 -17.96 14.84
CA ALA A 48 10.42 -17.22 15.94
C ALA A 48 11.28 -18.12 16.87
N GLY A 49 11.34 -19.43 16.65
CA GLY A 49 12.15 -20.37 17.45
C GLY A 49 11.64 -20.61 18.87
N VAL A 50 10.32 -20.44 19.10
CA VAL A 50 9.71 -20.61 20.42
C VAL A 50 8.66 -21.72 20.43
N SER A 51 8.25 -22.14 21.65
CA SER A 51 7.18 -23.12 21.79
C SER A 51 5.84 -22.58 21.28
N PRO A 52 4.92 -23.45 20.81
CA PRO A 52 3.59 -23.02 20.33
C PRO A 52 2.75 -22.26 21.37
N ALA A 53 3.04 -22.43 22.65
CA ALA A 53 2.35 -21.74 23.74
C ALA A 53 2.93 -20.34 24.04
N ALA A 54 4.17 -20.05 23.61
CA ALA A 54 4.83 -18.79 23.94
C ALA A 54 4.15 -17.54 23.37
N PRO A 55 3.61 -17.55 22.15
CA PRO A 55 2.93 -16.38 21.56
C PRO A 55 1.71 -15.89 22.38
N TYR A 56 0.99 -16.80 23.03
CA TYR A 56 -0.21 -16.47 23.83
C TYR A 56 0.07 -15.56 25.04
N ARG A 57 1.35 -15.33 25.36
CA ARG A 57 1.75 -14.34 26.38
C ARG A 57 1.70 -12.89 25.86
N HIS A 58 1.68 -12.71 24.54
CA HIS A 58 1.78 -11.41 23.89
C HIS A 58 0.59 -11.08 22.99
N PHE A 59 -0.04 -12.09 22.43
CA PHE A 59 -1.17 -11.98 21.53
C PHE A 59 -2.19 -13.07 21.89
N ARG A 60 -3.45 -12.69 21.96
CA ARG A 60 -4.56 -13.61 22.25
C ARG A 60 -4.70 -14.67 21.14
N ASP A 61 -4.55 -14.25 19.90
CA ASP A 61 -4.73 -15.06 18.70
C ASP A 61 -3.94 -14.49 17.53
N ARG A 62 -4.08 -15.14 16.35
CA ARG A 62 -3.47 -14.72 15.09
C ARG A 62 -3.98 -13.35 14.63
N ASP A 63 -5.24 -13.04 14.85
CA ASP A 63 -5.85 -11.81 14.35
C ASP A 63 -5.35 -10.59 15.15
N GLU A 64 -5.06 -10.75 16.44
CA GLU A 64 -4.41 -9.70 17.22
C GLU A 64 -2.95 -9.46 16.77
N LEU A 65 -2.23 -10.53 16.42
CA LEU A 65 -0.90 -10.41 15.80
C LEU A 65 -0.99 -9.67 14.46
N LEU A 66 -1.93 -10.04 13.59
CA LEU A 66 -2.16 -9.36 12.32
C LEU A 66 -2.59 -7.91 12.49
N SER A 67 -3.47 -7.62 13.46
CA SER A 67 -3.88 -6.25 13.81
C SER A 67 -2.68 -5.38 14.19
N SER A 68 -1.75 -5.95 14.97
CA SER A 68 -0.52 -5.24 15.37
C SER A 68 0.41 -4.98 14.17
N ILE A 69 0.48 -5.91 13.21
CA ILE A 69 1.26 -5.74 11.97
C ILE A 69 0.58 -4.68 11.08
N ALA A 70 -0.73 -4.78 10.89
CA ALA A 70 -1.50 -3.84 10.08
C ALA A 70 -1.41 -2.41 10.66
N GLN A 71 -1.48 -2.27 11.99
CA GLN A 71 -1.30 -0.98 12.66
C GLN A 71 0.07 -0.37 12.31
N ARG A 72 1.16 -1.12 12.45
CA ARG A 72 2.51 -0.64 12.08
C ARG A 72 2.61 -0.31 10.58
N GLY A 73 1.97 -1.10 9.74
CA GLY A 73 1.88 -0.82 8.31
C GLY A 73 1.21 0.52 8.04
N PHE A 74 0.08 0.80 8.67
CA PHE A 74 -0.60 2.10 8.54
C PHE A 74 0.22 3.26 9.11
N GLU A 75 0.95 3.08 10.21
CA GLU A 75 1.84 4.11 10.77
C GLU A 75 2.99 4.46 9.81
N GLN A 76 3.62 3.47 9.19
CA GLN A 76 4.64 3.69 8.17
C GLN A 76 4.05 4.33 6.91
N PHE A 77 2.89 3.85 6.49
CA PHE A 77 2.17 4.36 5.33
C PHE A 77 1.78 5.84 5.52
N GLU A 78 1.20 6.19 6.67
CA GLU A 78 0.93 7.58 7.07
C GLU A 78 2.17 8.45 6.95
N SER A 79 3.29 8.00 7.51
CA SER A 79 4.57 8.74 7.48
C SER A 79 5.04 9.01 6.04
N GLN A 80 4.98 7.99 5.16
CA GLN A 80 5.39 8.14 3.76
C GLN A 80 4.44 9.05 2.98
N LEU A 81 3.12 8.92 3.17
CA LEU A 81 2.15 9.80 2.53
C LEU A 81 2.29 11.24 3.01
N SER A 82 2.49 11.46 4.31
CA SER A 82 2.68 12.80 4.90
C SER A 82 3.94 13.47 4.37
N ALA A 83 5.05 12.73 4.26
CA ALA A 83 6.29 13.24 3.68
C ALA A 83 6.12 13.60 2.19
N ALA A 84 5.35 12.79 1.44
CA ALA A 84 5.06 13.05 0.03
C ALA A 84 4.12 14.25 -0.15
N TRP A 85 3.14 14.41 0.74
CA TRP A 85 2.21 15.53 0.73
C TRP A 85 2.90 16.86 1.05
N ASP A 86 3.80 16.88 2.02
CA ASP A 86 4.61 18.04 2.42
C ASP A 86 3.78 19.34 2.51
N ASP A 87 2.64 19.28 3.19
CA ASP A 87 1.67 20.38 3.31
C ASP A 87 1.26 21.04 1.97
N GLY A 88 1.21 20.26 0.91
CA GLY A 88 0.84 20.72 -0.43
C GLY A 88 1.92 21.50 -1.17
N ARG A 89 3.20 21.43 -0.76
CA ARG A 89 4.31 22.13 -1.42
C ARG A 89 4.93 21.29 -2.56
N PRO A 90 5.50 21.89 -3.60
CA PRO A 90 5.55 23.33 -3.91
C PRO A 90 4.20 23.90 -4.37
N ASP A 91 3.31 23.06 -4.89
CA ASP A 91 1.92 23.35 -5.24
C ASP A 91 1.07 22.08 -5.00
N THR A 92 -0.22 22.29 -4.78
CA THR A 92 -1.17 21.24 -4.39
C THR A 92 -1.25 20.11 -5.40
N VAL A 93 -1.20 20.39 -6.70
CA VAL A 93 -1.30 19.36 -7.76
C VAL A 93 -0.06 18.48 -7.76
N THR A 94 1.13 19.08 -7.72
CA THR A 94 2.40 18.34 -7.65
C THR A 94 2.49 17.50 -6.37
N ALA A 95 2.09 18.06 -5.23
CA ALA A 95 2.07 17.34 -3.97
C ALA A 95 1.10 16.15 -4.00
N PHE A 96 -0.08 16.36 -4.59
CA PHE A 96 -1.08 15.33 -4.78
C PHE A 96 -0.57 14.16 -5.65
N GLU A 97 0.08 14.45 -6.77
CA GLU A 97 0.71 13.41 -7.61
C GLU A 97 1.78 12.61 -6.84
N ARG A 98 2.57 13.28 -5.99
CA ARG A 98 3.55 12.59 -5.12
C ARG A 98 2.90 11.66 -4.11
N VAL A 99 1.76 12.04 -3.52
CA VAL A 99 1.01 11.16 -2.60
C VAL A 99 0.59 9.86 -3.32
N GLY A 100 0.08 9.95 -4.53
CA GLY A 100 -0.27 8.78 -5.33
C GLY A 100 0.94 7.89 -5.64
N LYS A 101 2.07 8.49 -6.03
CA LYS A 101 3.33 7.77 -6.27
C LYS A 101 3.86 7.11 -4.99
N ALA A 102 3.76 7.79 -3.83
CA ALA A 102 4.15 7.23 -2.54
C ALA A 102 3.28 6.05 -2.13
N TYR A 103 1.98 6.08 -2.46
CA TYR A 103 1.07 4.95 -2.28
C TYR A 103 1.57 3.70 -3.01
N LEU A 104 1.85 3.83 -4.31
CA LEU A 104 2.35 2.71 -5.13
C LEU A 104 3.73 2.22 -4.68
N ALA A 105 4.60 3.16 -4.29
CA ALA A 105 5.93 2.84 -3.77
C ALA A 105 5.85 2.01 -2.49
N PHE A 106 4.96 2.38 -1.55
CA PHE A 106 4.73 1.60 -0.32
C PHE A 106 4.24 0.19 -0.63
N ALA A 107 3.21 0.04 -1.47
CA ALA A 107 2.68 -1.28 -1.83
C ALA A 107 3.75 -2.20 -2.43
N ARG A 108 4.72 -1.63 -3.17
CA ARG A 108 5.83 -2.36 -3.80
C ARG A 108 6.96 -2.67 -2.84
N SER A 109 7.36 -1.71 -1.98
CA SER A 109 8.49 -1.87 -1.05
C SER A 109 8.12 -2.66 0.19
N GLU A 110 6.87 -2.56 0.62
CA GLU A 110 6.36 -3.14 1.88
C GLU A 110 5.19 -4.12 1.65
N PRO A 111 5.34 -5.12 0.74
CA PRO A 111 4.21 -5.96 0.33
C PRO A 111 3.61 -6.79 1.47
N ALA A 112 4.41 -7.14 2.50
CA ALA A 112 3.93 -7.87 3.67
C ALA A 112 3.03 -6.99 4.55
N PHE A 113 3.42 -5.74 4.79
CA PHE A 113 2.57 -4.76 5.48
C PHE A 113 1.31 -4.48 4.68
N TYR A 114 1.44 -4.22 3.36
CA TYR A 114 0.30 -3.98 2.48
C TYR A 114 -0.72 -5.12 2.53
N SER A 115 -0.24 -6.37 2.47
CA SER A 115 -1.10 -7.56 2.59
C SER A 115 -1.76 -7.68 3.97
N ALA A 116 -1.06 -7.34 5.06
CA ALA A 116 -1.64 -7.33 6.39
C ALA A 116 -2.72 -6.25 6.55
N MET A 117 -2.51 -5.06 5.98
CA MET A 117 -3.42 -3.92 6.04
C MET A 117 -4.73 -4.16 5.28
N PHE A 118 -4.65 -4.75 4.08
CA PHE A 118 -5.77 -4.76 3.14
C PHE A 118 -6.29 -6.15 2.75
N GLU A 119 -5.54 -7.22 3.02
CA GLU A 119 -5.86 -8.57 2.54
C GLU A 119 -5.95 -9.60 3.67
N SER A 120 -5.73 -9.20 4.93
CA SER A 120 -5.72 -10.12 6.08
C SER A 120 -7.10 -10.61 6.49
N GLY A 121 -8.16 -9.89 6.11
CA GLY A 121 -9.52 -10.10 6.59
C GLY A 121 -9.78 -9.63 8.03
N VAL A 122 -8.77 -9.04 8.70
CA VAL A 122 -8.94 -8.44 10.03
C VAL A 122 -9.76 -7.16 9.91
N PRO A 123 -10.83 -6.97 10.70
CA PRO A 123 -11.61 -5.75 10.69
C PRO A 123 -10.76 -4.52 11.07
N ALA A 124 -10.96 -3.41 10.36
CA ALA A 124 -10.20 -2.18 10.58
C ALA A 124 -10.38 -1.60 12.00
N ASP A 125 -11.47 -1.93 12.66
CA ASP A 125 -11.84 -1.53 14.01
C ASP A 125 -11.54 -2.59 15.07
N SER A 126 -10.83 -3.66 14.72
CA SER A 126 -10.50 -4.77 15.65
C SER A 126 -9.72 -4.33 16.89
N THR A 127 -8.94 -3.25 16.77
CA THR A 127 -8.28 -2.57 17.89
C THR A 127 -8.36 -1.05 17.73
N ALA A 128 -8.42 -0.31 18.84
CA ALA A 128 -8.41 1.15 18.80
C ALA A 128 -7.13 1.72 18.13
N GLY A 129 -6.00 1.04 18.31
CA GLY A 129 -4.72 1.43 17.69
C GLY A 129 -4.73 1.27 16.18
N LEU A 130 -5.24 0.15 15.66
CA LEU A 130 -5.37 -0.09 14.22
C LEU A 130 -6.31 0.90 13.57
N MET A 131 -7.50 1.11 14.17
CA MET A 131 -8.47 2.08 13.69
C MET A 131 -7.86 3.49 13.60
N ALA A 132 -7.23 3.95 14.68
CA ALA A 132 -6.61 5.28 14.71
C ALA A 132 -5.48 5.43 13.69
N ALA A 133 -4.65 4.40 13.48
CA ALA A 133 -3.58 4.44 12.48
C ALA A 133 -4.16 4.49 11.04
N GLY A 134 -5.20 3.71 10.75
CA GLY A 134 -5.91 3.74 9.47
C GLY A 134 -6.56 5.10 9.19
N GLU A 135 -7.21 5.69 10.22
CA GLU A 135 -7.83 7.02 10.10
C GLU A 135 -6.79 8.13 9.83
N ARG A 136 -5.63 8.10 10.48
CA ARG A 136 -4.55 9.06 10.22
C ARG A 136 -3.99 8.92 8.81
N ALA A 137 -3.71 7.69 8.36
CA ALA A 137 -3.22 7.45 7.02
C ALA A 137 -4.22 7.93 5.94
N PHE A 138 -5.50 7.62 6.08
CA PHE A 138 -6.55 8.12 5.20
C PHE A 138 -6.72 9.64 5.32
N GLY A 139 -6.47 10.21 6.50
CA GLY A 139 -6.50 11.64 6.77
C GLY A 139 -5.59 12.45 5.86
N VAL A 140 -4.43 11.92 5.47
CA VAL A 140 -3.52 12.58 4.53
C VAL A 140 -4.16 12.71 3.14
N ILE A 141 -4.78 11.63 2.64
CA ILE A 141 -5.47 11.62 1.34
C ILE A 141 -6.66 12.59 1.37
N ARG A 142 -7.40 12.60 2.48
CA ARG A 142 -8.52 13.52 2.68
C ARG A 142 -8.08 14.97 2.68
N ALA A 143 -7.01 15.32 3.40
CA ALA A 143 -6.47 16.68 3.43
C ALA A 143 -6.02 17.13 2.03
N ALA A 144 -5.40 16.26 1.24
CA ALA A 144 -5.04 16.54 -0.14
C ALA A 144 -6.27 16.77 -1.02
N ALA A 145 -7.33 15.97 -0.87
CA ALA A 145 -8.60 16.15 -1.59
C ALA A 145 -9.32 17.44 -1.20
N GLU A 146 -9.33 17.80 0.09
CA GLU A 146 -9.90 19.06 0.59
C GLU A 146 -9.18 20.27 -0.02
N ARG A 147 -7.85 20.21 -0.09
CA ARG A 147 -7.04 21.27 -0.69
C ARG A 147 -7.29 21.41 -2.20
N LEU A 148 -7.37 20.29 -2.92
CA LEU A 148 -7.74 20.26 -4.34
C LEU A 148 -9.16 20.85 -4.55
N ALA A 149 -10.14 20.43 -3.75
CA ALA A 149 -11.50 20.92 -3.84
C ALA A 149 -11.58 22.45 -3.65
N ALA A 150 -10.77 23.00 -2.74
CA ALA A 150 -10.69 24.45 -2.49
C ALA A 150 -10.09 25.22 -3.67
N LEU A 151 -9.21 24.61 -4.46
CA LEU A 151 -8.54 25.23 -5.61
C LEU A 151 -9.28 25.02 -6.94
N ALA A 152 -10.30 24.17 -6.97
CA ALA A 152 -11.06 23.92 -8.20
C ALA A 152 -11.74 25.19 -8.71
N PRO A 153 -11.75 25.44 -10.04
CA PRO A 153 -12.35 26.62 -10.63
C PRO A 153 -13.82 26.78 -10.23
N PRO A 154 -14.30 28.04 -10.00
CA PRO A 154 -15.69 28.27 -9.69
C PRO A 154 -16.59 27.86 -10.85
N GLY A 155 -17.78 27.34 -10.53
CA GLY A 155 -18.77 26.92 -11.54
C GLY A 155 -18.56 25.52 -12.14
N VAL A 156 -17.45 24.84 -11.81
CA VAL A 156 -17.26 23.43 -12.18
C VAL A 156 -17.93 22.55 -11.12
N PRO A 157 -18.88 21.68 -11.49
CA PRO A 157 -19.43 20.69 -10.57
C PRO A 157 -18.33 19.78 -10.03
N ARG A 158 -18.27 19.61 -8.72
CA ARG A 158 -17.28 18.74 -8.09
C ARG A 158 -17.91 17.89 -6.99
N PRO A 159 -17.43 16.65 -6.78
CA PRO A 159 -17.85 15.84 -5.65
C PRO A 159 -17.45 16.49 -4.32
N PRO A 160 -18.13 16.16 -3.21
CA PRO A 160 -17.63 16.48 -1.87
C PRO A 160 -16.20 15.97 -1.66
N ALA A 161 -15.39 16.69 -0.88
CA ALA A 161 -13.98 16.35 -0.68
C ALA A 161 -13.76 14.89 -0.17
N MET A 162 -14.65 14.40 0.68
CA MET A 162 -14.62 13.00 1.13
C MET A 162 -14.79 12.01 -0.03
N MET A 163 -15.71 12.28 -0.96
CA MET A 163 -15.90 11.44 -2.15
C MET A 163 -14.69 11.53 -3.07
N MET A 164 -14.08 12.71 -3.21
CA MET A 164 -12.82 12.87 -3.94
C MET A 164 -11.71 12.04 -3.32
N ALA A 165 -11.57 12.04 -1.99
CA ALA A 165 -10.60 11.22 -1.28
C ALA A 165 -10.80 9.72 -1.54
N LEU A 166 -12.06 9.26 -1.53
CA LEU A 166 -12.40 7.86 -1.83
C LEU A 166 -12.12 7.50 -3.29
N HIS A 167 -12.40 8.38 -4.26
CA HIS A 167 -12.05 8.15 -5.67
C HIS A 167 -10.54 7.97 -5.83
N ILE A 168 -9.75 8.87 -5.25
CA ILE A 168 -8.29 8.85 -5.32
C ILE A 168 -7.73 7.58 -4.68
N TRP A 169 -8.22 7.26 -3.48
CA TRP A 169 -7.81 6.05 -2.79
C TRP A 169 -8.14 4.80 -3.61
N SER A 170 -9.36 4.70 -4.16
CA SER A 170 -9.77 3.52 -4.95
C SER A 170 -8.95 3.37 -6.23
N MET A 171 -8.58 4.47 -6.91
CA MET A 171 -7.67 4.43 -8.07
C MET A 171 -6.30 3.89 -7.67
N ALA A 172 -5.64 4.51 -6.69
CA ALA A 172 -4.31 4.09 -6.25
C ALA A 172 -4.31 2.65 -5.70
N HIS A 173 -5.33 2.28 -4.91
CA HIS A 173 -5.48 0.93 -4.36
C HIS A 173 -5.75 -0.10 -5.47
N GLY A 174 -6.60 0.22 -6.44
CA GLY A 174 -6.89 -0.64 -7.58
C GLY A 174 -5.64 -0.91 -8.42
N ILE A 175 -4.86 0.13 -8.73
CA ILE A 175 -3.58 -0.01 -9.44
C ILE A 175 -2.60 -0.86 -8.62
N ALA A 176 -2.41 -0.54 -7.33
CA ALA A 176 -1.52 -1.31 -6.46
C ALA A 176 -1.90 -2.80 -6.45
N SER A 177 -3.19 -3.11 -6.35
CA SER A 177 -3.70 -4.49 -6.36
C SER A 177 -3.50 -5.19 -7.70
N LEU A 178 -3.68 -4.48 -8.83
CA LEU A 178 -3.46 -5.02 -10.19
C LEU A 178 -1.99 -5.41 -10.42
N PHE A 179 -1.06 -4.67 -9.83
CA PHE A 179 0.38 -4.90 -10.00
C PHE A 179 1.03 -5.67 -8.84
N ALA A 180 0.26 -5.98 -7.77
CA ALA A 180 0.73 -6.80 -6.67
C ALA A 180 1.01 -8.26 -7.11
N ARG A 181 1.92 -8.94 -6.37
CA ARG A 181 2.14 -10.40 -6.43
C ARG A 181 2.48 -10.98 -7.80
N GLY A 182 3.18 -10.23 -8.65
CA GLY A 182 3.61 -10.75 -9.95
C GLY A 182 2.48 -10.97 -10.97
N ASP A 183 1.26 -10.56 -10.66
CA ASP A 183 0.12 -10.64 -11.59
C ASP A 183 0.32 -9.74 -12.81
N ALA A 184 1.00 -8.61 -12.65
CA ALA A 184 1.39 -7.75 -13.75
C ALA A 184 2.27 -8.48 -14.79
N ALA A 185 3.22 -9.30 -14.31
CA ALA A 185 4.07 -10.11 -15.18
C ALA A 185 3.26 -11.19 -15.92
N ARG A 186 2.22 -11.74 -15.30
CA ARG A 186 1.31 -12.70 -15.94
C ARG A 186 0.39 -12.04 -16.95
N ARG A 187 -0.07 -10.82 -16.68
CA ARG A 187 -1.04 -10.10 -17.53
C ARG A 187 -0.38 -9.32 -18.65
N LYS A 188 0.95 -9.14 -18.63
CA LYS A 188 1.71 -8.35 -19.62
C LYS A 188 1.05 -7.01 -19.90
N LEU A 189 0.75 -6.26 -18.83
CA LEU A 189 0.16 -4.94 -18.97
C LEU A 189 1.09 -4.02 -19.77
N PRO A 190 0.57 -3.22 -20.71
CA PRO A 190 1.38 -2.44 -21.63
C PRO A 190 2.01 -1.19 -21.02
N MET A 191 1.76 -0.92 -19.74
CA MET A 191 2.21 0.27 -19.02
C MET A 191 2.59 -0.07 -17.57
N SER A 192 3.39 0.77 -16.95
CA SER A 192 3.75 0.70 -15.53
C SER A 192 2.60 1.17 -14.62
N PRO A 193 2.61 0.80 -13.33
CA PRO A 193 1.64 1.33 -12.38
C PRO A 193 1.70 2.85 -12.25
N GLU A 194 2.89 3.43 -12.33
CA GLU A 194 3.10 4.87 -12.27
C GLU A 194 2.52 5.60 -13.48
N GLU A 195 2.68 5.06 -14.68
CA GLU A 195 2.09 5.61 -15.92
C GLU A 195 0.56 5.53 -15.88
N LEU A 196 -0.01 4.42 -15.39
CA LEU A 196 -1.45 4.27 -15.24
C LEU A 196 -2.01 5.28 -14.24
N LEU A 197 -1.36 5.42 -13.08
CA LEU A 197 -1.77 6.40 -12.07
C LEU A 197 -1.71 7.84 -12.61
N GLU A 198 -0.65 8.19 -13.32
CA GLU A 198 -0.49 9.52 -13.91
C GLU A 198 -1.60 9.82 -14.92
N ALA A 199 -1.94 8.86 -15.77
CA ALA A 199 -3.03 9.00 -16.73
C ALA A 199 -4.39 9.18 -16.04
N GLU A 200 -4.70 8.38 -14.99
CA GLU A 200 -5.94 8.47 -14.25
C GLU A 200 -6.06 9.80 -13.50
N VAL A 201 -4.99 10.21 -12.81
CA VAL A 201 -4.93 11.50 -12.08
C VAL A 201 -5.12 12.66 -13.05
N LEU A 202 -4.49 12.62 -14.22
CA LEU A 202 -4.62 13.65 -15.24
C LEU A 202 -6.08 13.78 -15.73
N ILE A 203 -6.75 12.67 -16.03
CA ILE A 203 -8.16 12.64 -16.43
C ILE A 203 -9.03 13.19 -15.31
N TYR A 204 -8.76 12.78 -14.06
CA TYR A 204 -9.50 13.22 -12.90
C TYR A 204 -9.38 14.74 -12.67
N LEU A 205 -8.16 15.27 -12.72
CA LEU A 205 -7.91 16.70 -12.57
C LEU A 205 -8.57 17.54 -13.70
N ARG A 206 -8.53 17.04 -14.95
CA ARG A 206 -9.26 17.66 -16.08
C ARG A 206 -10.76 17.70 -15.82
N GLY A 207 -11.33 16.61 -15.33
CA GLY A 207 -12.75 16.55 -14.95
C GLY A 207 -13.13 17.55 -13.87
N LEU A 208 -12.20 17.94 -13.01
CA LEU A 208 -12.36 18.99 -11.99
C LEU A 208 -12.05 20.41 -12.51
N GLY A 209 -11.74 20.56 -13.80
CA GLY A 209 -11.46 21.86 -14.43
C GLY A 209 -10.04 22.40 -14.18
N PHE A 210 -9.11 21.60 -13.68
CA PHE A 210 -7.73 22.03 -13.55
C PHE A 210 -7.04 22.08 -14.93
N PRO A 211 -6.25 23.13 -15.24
CA PRO A 211 -5.44 23.16 -16.45
C PRO A 211 -4.37 22.07 -16.37
N THR A 212 -4.34 21.21 -17.39
CA THR A 212 -3.43 20.08 -17.46
C THR A 212 -2.45 20.21 -18.64
N ASP A 213 -2.04 21.43 -18.94
CA ASP A 213 -1.05 21.73 -19.98
C ASP A 213 0.39 21.22 -19.65
N ARG A 214 0.54 20.53 -18.53
CA ARG A 214 1.72 19.70 -18.26
C ARG A 214 1.69 18.51 -19.22
N ARG A 215 2.30 18.69 -20.40
CA ARG A 215 2.69 17.56 -21.24
C ARG A 215 3.48 16.60 -20.36
N PRO A 216 3.09 15.31 -20.27
CA PRO A 216 4.00 14.31 -19.72
C PRO A 216 5.33 14.47 -20.45
N ALA A 217 6.44 14.45 -19.71
CA ALA A 217 7.75 14.47 -20.33
C ALA A 217 7.77 13.37 -21.39
N PRO A 218 8.17 13.62 -22.64
CA PRO A 218 8.18 12.61 -23.66
C PRO A 218 9.01 11.46 -23.14
N ALA A 219 8.39 10.28 -23.02
CA ALA A 219 9.12 9.04 -22.83
C ALA A 219 10.22 9.03 -23.88
N SER A 220 11.47 8.85 -23.45
CA SER A 220 12.67 9.03 -24.25
C SER A 220 12.48 8.48 -25.67
N GLY A 221 12.32 9.39 -26.63
CA GLY A 221 12.58 9.29 -28.03
C GLY A 221 12.22 8.00 -28.77
N ALA A 222 10.93 7.69 -28.93
CA ALA A 222 10.41 7.03 -30.14
C ALA A 222 8.91 7.29 -30.19
N GLU A 223 8.44 7.94 -31.20
CA GLU A 223 7.02 7.97 -31.58
C GLU A 223 6.60 6.51 -31.84
N PRO A 224 5.59 5.98 -31.10
CA PRO A 224 5.14 4.62 -31.39
C PRO A 224 4.66 4.58 -32.84
N PRO A 225 5.02 3.54 -33.62
CA PRO A 225 4.50 3.39 -34.97
C PRO A 225 2.97 3.33 -34.92
N PRO A 226 2.25 3.89 -35.91
CA PRO A 226 0.79 3.79 -35.94
C PRO A 226 0.41 2.31 -35.90
N LEU A 227 -0.49 1.96 -34.96
CA LEU A 227 -0.98 0.60 -34.83
C LEU A 227 -1.66 0.21 -36.15
N PRO A 228 -1.29 -0.93 -36.77
CA PRO A 228 -2.01 -1.44 -37.92
C PRO A 228 -3.48 -1.62 -37.54
N GLU A 229 -4.40 -1.16 -38.39
CA GLU A 229 -5.84 -1.09 -38.09
C GLU A 229 -6.48 -2.45 -37.76
N ASP A 230 -5.84 -3.58 -38.09
CA ASP A 230 -6.36 -4.93 -37.90
C ASP A 230 -5.80 -5.73 -36.73
N ASP A 231 -4.77 -5.23 -36.01
CA ASP A 231 -4.11 -5.94 -34.89
C ASP A 231 -4.45 -5.38 -33.52
N ARG A 232 -5.66 -4.85 -33.35
CA ARG A 232 -6.12 -4.47 -32.01
C ARG A 232 -6.33 -5.76 -31.19
N PRO A 233 -5.57 -5.96 -30.09
CA PRO A 233 -5.86 -7.09 -29.22
C PRO A 233 -7.30 -6.99 -28.75
N ALA A 234 -8.03 -8.10 -28.82
CA ALA A 234 -9.36 -8.17 -28.23
C ALA A 234 -9.24 -7.73 -26.76
N GLY A 235 -9.99 -6.68 -26.40
CA GLY A 235 -10.02 -6.21 -25.02
C GLY A 235 -10.39 -7.36 -24.07
N PRO A 236 -10.16 -7.21 -22.76
CA PRO A 236 -10.42 -8.25 -21.76
C PRO A 236 -11.87 -8.74 -21.74
N TRP A 237 -12.77 -8.11 -22.51
CA TRP A 237 -14.20 -8.40 -22.53
C TRP A 237 -14.70 -9.09 -23.82
N GLY A 238 -13.83 -9.50 -24.74
CA GLY A 238 -14.22 -10.17 -25.98
C GLY A 238 -14.97 -9.27 -26.96
N ARG A 239 -14.93 -9.61 -28.27
CA ARG A 239 -15.79 -8.95 -29.26
C ARG A 239 -17.25 -9.36 -29.03
N PRO A 240 -18.22 -8.43 -29.06
CA PRO A 240 -19.61 -8.84 -29.19
C PRO A 240 -19.81 -9.60 -30.50
N LYS A 241 -20.56 -10.71 -30.43
CA LYS A 241 -20.95 -11.50 -31.61
C LYS A 241 -21.85 -10.71 -32.51
#